data_e8fc78c7318d90d3f91b9438406c48cb
#
_entry.id   e8fc78c7318d90d3f91b9438406c48cb
#
_cell.length_a   1.000
_cell.length_b   1.000
_cell.length_c   1.000
_cell.angle_alpha   90.00
_cell.angle_beta   90.00
_cell.angle_gamma   90.00
#
_symmetry.space_group_name_H-M   'P 1'
#
loop_
_entity.id
_entity.type
_entity.pdbx_description
1 polymer ?
#
loop_
_entity_poly.entity_id
_entity_poly.type
_entity_poly.pdbx_seq_one_letter_code
_entity_poly.pdbx_strand_id
1 'polypeptide(L)'
;MPLPGACLNIMEARHKQKGYGSISNPERFCNQDFKNLKQYCLIKGVRYLDDMFPPDAKSIGQGILKPSDLAHVKWLRPAQIAPDAEFVVDGVSRFDFGQGVLGNCWFLASIGALTFQNHIFEQVVPLDQKIKENYCGIFHFRFWRFGRWVDVVIDDKLPTINGRLIFVHSKDPNEFWPALLEKAYAKVCGSYTDMTSGTPSEAMMDFTGGVHMCVQLSDASSDVWGLICRAGKSNTLMGCGTPQGVSTKKQNSETARGYSGRLFSNYKKGQGKLVKLIRLWNPWGKGEWVGDWSDRNENLPDFINRMAFEDFCKFYTDLDICGLKPDFIDGKSSAQWKTSVYEGRWVAGTTAGGCINNRDTFWTNPQYRIKVVGENSETNGEKNILVSLMQKPDKRNRRLVQNLHIGFSVYLYKTQSGKFPAMFFNTHLPVARSDKYMNAREVIEFLMLKPGEYLIVPSTFKPNETASFILTIHSREETCC
;
A
#
# COMPACT_ATOMS: atom_id res chain seq x y z
N MET A 1 1.83 39.89 11.19
CA MET A 1 1.91 38.50 11.65
C MET A 1 2.00 37.60 10.42
N PRO A 2 2.88 36.61 10.37
CA PRO A 2 2.87 35.66 9.26
C PRO A 2 1.52 34.94 9.19
N LEU A 3 1.08 34.58 7.97
CA LEU A 3 -0.15 33.82 7.77
C LEU A 3 -0.14 32.52 8.57
N PRO A 4 -1.28 32.09 9.17
CA PRO A 4 -1.38 30.84 9.87
C PRO A 4 -0.85 29.69 8.99
N GLY A 5 0.11 28.92 9.50
CA GLY A 5 0.76 27.83 8.75
C GLY A 5 2.09 28.19 8.09
N ALA A 6 2.49 29.46 7.99
CA ALA A 6 3.76 29.84 7.37
C ALA A 6 4.98 29.18 8.06
N CYS A 7 4.96 29.08 9.39
CA CYS A 7 6.02 28.40 10.14
C CYS A 7 6.06 26.89 9.85
N LEU A 8 4.91 26.25 9.72
CA LEU A 8 4.81 24.83 9.35
C LEU A 8 5.37 24.60 7.95
N ASN A 9 5.00 25.42 6.98
CA ASN A 9 5.50 25.34 5.61
C ASN A 9 7.03 25.53 5.54
N ILE A 10 7.59 26.46 6.32
CA ILE A 10 9.04 26.67 6.40
C ILE A 10 9.72 25.46 7.02
N MET A 11 9.17 24.90 8.09
CA MET A 11 9.71 23.69 8.73
C MET A 11 9.66 22.50 7.78
N GLU A 12 8.54 22.28 7.08
CA GLU A 12 8.40 21.22 6.08
C GLU A 12 9.38 21.39 4.91
N ALA A 13 9.55 22.60 4.40
CA ALA A 13 10.53 22.89 3.36
C ALA A 13 11.97 22.58 3.81
N ARG A 14 12.33 22.94 5.05
CA ARG A 14 13.64 22.61 5.63
C ARG A 14 13.81 21.11 5.85
N HIS A 15 12.77 20.40 6.27
CA HIS A 15 12.79 18.95 6.41
C HIS A 15 13.00 18.26 5.07
N LYS A 16 12.30 18.71 4.02
CA LYS A 16 12.49 18.20 2.64
C LYS A 16 13.93 18.41 2.14
N GLN A 17 14.52 19.59 2.37
CA GLN A 17 15.92 19.86 2.00
C GLN A 17 16.91 18.91 2.70
N LYS A 18 16.62 18.46 3.92
CA LYS A 18 17.44 17.49 4.68
C LYS A 18 17.11 16.03 4.36
N GLY A 19 16.27 15.75 3.38
CA GLY A 19 15.82 14.40 3.02
C GLY A 19 15.01 13.70 4.11
N TYR A 20 14.43 14.46 5.05
CA TYR A 20 13.60 13.91 6.12
C TYR A 20 12.32 13.29 5.55
N GLY A 21 12.01 12.06 5.96
CA GLY A 21 10.94 11.26 5.39
C GLY A 21 11.37 10.45 4.15
N SER A 22 12.67 10.50 3.77
CA SER A 22 13.23 9.57 2.79
C SER A 22 13.56 8.21 3.44
N ILE A 23 13.84 7.19 2.64
CA ILE A 23 14.23 5.88 3.14
C ILE A 23 15.55 5.91 3.94
N SER A 24 16.48 6.79 3.58
CA SER A 24 17.75 6.98 4.28
C SER A 24 17.63 7.83 5.55
N ASN A 25 16.57 8.64 5.65
CA ASN A 25 16.29 9.49 6.81
C ASN A 25 14.79 9.50 7.11
N PRO A 26 14.21 8.35 7.55
CA PRO A 26 12.78 8.22 7.77
C PRO A 26 12.29 9.08 8.93
N GLU A 27 11.04 9.49 8.86
CA GLU A 27 10.37 10.18 9.95
C GLU A 27 10.21 9.26 11.16
N ARG A 28 10.43 9.77 12.36
CA ARG A 28 10.27 9.01 13.59
C ARG A 28 8.80 8.91 13.96
N PHE A 29 8.22 7.72 13.78
CA PHE A 29 6.82 7.50 14.14
C PHE A 29 6.62 7.67 15.66
N CYS A 30 5.64 8.47 16.06
CA CYS A 30 5.40 8.84 17.46
C CYS A 30 6.61 9.50 18.15
N ASN A 31 7.50 10.17 17.41
CA ASN A 31 8.74 10.78 17.90
C ASN A 31 9.71 9.79 18.57
N GLN A 32 9.59 8.48 18.31
CA GLN A 32 10.45 7.46 18.86
C GLN A 32 11.69 7.25 17.98
N ASP A 33 12.87 7.42 18.57
CA ASP A 33 14.17 7.21 17.90
C ASP A 33 14.73 5.85 18.30
N PHE A 34 14.76 4.91 17.36
CA PHE A 34 15.24 3.55 17.60
C PHE A 34 16.66 3.50 18.17
N LYS A 35 17.59 4.25 17.61
CA LYS A 35 19.00 4.21 18.03
C LYS A 35 19.16 4.73 19.46
N ASN A 36 18.54 5.85 19.76
CA ASN A 36 18.62 6.46 21.09
C ASN A 36 17.95 5.60 22.15
N LEU A 37 16.76 5.06 21.86
CA LEU A 37 16.02 4.17 22.76
C LEU A 37 16.77 2.85 23.01
N LYS A 38 17.34 2.24 21.95
CA LYS A 38 18.16 1.02 22.07
C LYS A 38 19.39 1.26 22.94
N GLN A 39 20.13 2.34 22.65
CA GLN A 39 21.32 2.70 23.43
C GLN A 39 20.99 2.94 24.90
N TYR A 40 19.92 3.68 25.19
CA TYR A 40 19.46 3.90 26.57
C TYR A 40 19.17 2.57 27.28
N CYS A 41 18.42 1.67 26.65
CA CYS A 41 18.07 0.39 27.25
C CYS A 41 19.31 -0.49 27.51
N LEU A 42 20.27 -0.51 26.58
CA LEU A 42 21.52 -1.26 26.73
C LEU A 42 22.39 -0.69 27.89
N ILE A 43 22.54 0.63 27.98
CA ILE A 43 23.32 1.29 29.05
C ILE A 43 22.67 1.04 30.42
N LYS A 44 21.34 1.10 30.49
CA LYS A 44 20.60 0.90 31.74
C LYS A 44 20.38 -0.57 32.11
N GLY A 45 20.69 -1.50 31.21
CA GLY A 45 20.43 -2.92 31.42
C GLY A 45 18.94 -3.27 31.52
N VAL A 46 18.06 -2.49 30.88
CA VAL A 46 16.60 -2.67 30.93
C VAL A 46 16.06 -3.16 29.59
N ARG A 47 14.93 -3.84 29.63
CA ARG A 47 14.19 -4.23 28.42
C ARG A 47 13.21 -3.13 28.02
N TYR A 48 13.20 -2.79 26.74
CA TYR A 48 12.30 -1.79 26.20
C TYR A 48 10.82 -2.20 26.37
N LEU A 49 9.99 -1.24 26.69
CA LEU A 49 8.53 -1.30 26.67
C LEU A 49 8.01 -0.11 25.89
N ASP A 50 7.13 -0.36 24.95
CA ASP A 50 6.57 0.66 24.09
C ASP A 50 5.32 1.30 24.75
N ASP A 51 5.46 2.51 25.24
CA ASP A 51 4.38 3.30 25.85
C ASP A 51 3.36 3.79 24.82
N MET A 52 3.77 3.91 23.54
CA MET A 52 2.88 4.33 22.44
C MET A 52 2.04 3.21 21.86
N PHE A 53 2.45 1.94 22.11
CA PHE A 53 1.73 0.72 21.73
C PHE A 53 1.95 -0.35 22.82
N PRO A 54 1.41 -0.12 24.03
CA PRO A 54 1.71 -0.94 25.19
C PRO A 54 1.20 -2.38 25.05
N PRO A 55 1.83 -3.34 25.70
CA PRO A 55 1.40 -4.74 25.70
C PRO A 55 0.17 -4.96 26.57
N ASP A 56 -0.96 -4.42 26.15
CA ASP A 56 -2.24 -4.49 26.84
C ASP A 56 -3.44 -4.62 25.88
N ALA A 57 -4.64 -4.64 26.40
CA ALA A 57 -5.88 -4.78 25.66
C ALA A 57 -6.14 -3.64 24.66
N LYS A 58 -5.60 -2.43 24.91
CA LYS A 58 -5.76 -1.28 23.98
C LYS A 58 -5.08 -1.54 22.66
N SER A 59 -3.89 -2.16 22.68
CA SER A 59 -3.15 -2.50 21.47
C SER A 59 -3.81 -3.64 20.68
N ILE A 60 -4.53 -4.55 21.34
CA ILE A 60 -5.35 -5.55 20.64
C ILE A 60 -6.54 -4.86 19.96
N GLY A 61 -7.19 -3.91 20.63
CA GLY A 61 -8.41 -3.26 20.16
C GLY A 61 -9.66 -4.04 20.50
N GLN A 62 -10.82 -3.50 20.09
CA GLN A 62 -12.13 -4.06 20.45
C GLN A 62 -12.72 -4.92 19.33
N GLY A 63 -13.41 -5.99 19.71
CA GLY A 63 -14.29 -6.76 18.83
C GLY A 63 -13.62 -7.94 18.09
N ILE A 64 -12.31 -8.16 18.23
CA ILE A 64 -11.63 -9.32 17.62
C ILE A 64 -11.63 -10.54 18.54
N LEU A 65 -11.45 -10.32 19.83
CA LEU A 65 -11.48 -11.38 20.85
C LEU A 65 -12.73 -11.23 21.72
N LYS A 66 -13.28 -12.36 22.12
CA LYS A 66 -14.34 -12.38 23.16
C LYS A 66 -13.74 -11.93 24.49
N PRO A 67 -14.53 -11.35 25.42
CA PRO A 67 -14.03 -10.95 26.73
C PRO A 67 -13.37 -12.09 27.50
N SER A 68 -13.88 -13.32 27.37
CA SER A 68 -13.29 -14.53 27.95
C SER A 68 -11.87 -14.78 27.45
N ASP A 69 -11.65 -14.65 26.15
CA ASP A 69 -10.37 -14.92 25.53
C ASP A 69 -9.37 -13.78 25.82
N LEU A 70 -9.87 -12.54 25.82
CA LEU A 70 -9.06 -11.36 26.15
C LEU A 70 -8.48 -11.44 27.58
N ALA A 71 -9.24 -11.98 28.53
CA ALA A 71 -8.76 -12.21 29.90
C ALA A 71 -7.61 -13.23 30.02
N HIS A 72 -7.47 -14.12 29.02
CA HIS A 72 -6.40 -15.13 28.97
C HIS A 72 -5.17 -14.67 28.18
N VAL A 73 -5.20 -13.50 27.57
CA VAL A 73 -4.08 -12.98 26.81
C VAL A 73 -2.90 -12.66 27.72
N LYS A 74 -1.76 -13.23 27.41
CA LYS A 74 -0.46 -12.90 28.03
C LYS A 74 0.49 -12.36 26.98
N TRP A 75 1.12 -11.24 27.28
CA TRP A 75 2.13 -10.62 26.42
C TRP A 75 3.51 -11.17 26.78
N LEU A 76 4.07 -12.02 25.93
CA LEU A 76 5.33 -12.71 26.14
C LEU A 76 6.39 -12.22 25.16
N ARG A 77 7.63 -12.20 25.59
CA ARG A 77 8.78 -11.95 24.69
C ARG A 77 9.16 -13.23 23.94
N PRO A 78 9.82 -13.15 22.78
CA PRO A 78 10.19 -14.32 21.98
C PRO A 78 10.86 -15.44 22.77
N ALA A 79 11.84 -15.12 23.61
CA ALA A 79 12.53 -16.12 24.44
C ALA A 79 11.64 -16.79 25.51
N GLN A 80 10.47 -16.25 25.82
CA GLN A 80 9.48 -16.88 26.72
C GLN A 80 8.51 -17.79 25.95
N ILE A 81 8.45 -17.62 24.60
CA ILE A 81 7.61 -18.41 23.71
C ILE A 81 8.40 -19.59 23.15
N ALA A 82 9.64 -19.35 22.71
CA ALA A 82 10.53 -20.35 22.14
C ALA A 82 11.94 -20.18 22.70
N PRO A 83 12.59 -21.27 23.21
CA PRO A 83 13.94 -21.21 23.83
C PRO A 83 15.02 -20.70 22.85
N ASP A 84 14.92 -21.11 21.59
CA ASP A 84 15.87 -20.77 20.53
C ASP A 84 15.36 -19.62 19.60
N ALA A 85 14.60 -18.71 20.17
CA ALA A 85 14.02 -17.60 19.41
C ALA A 85 15.07 -16.80 18.61
N GLU A 86 14.78 -16.60 17.34
CA GLU A 86 15.56 -15.81 16.38
C GLU A 86 14.66 -14.79 15.67
N PHE A 87 15.27 -13.73 15.18
CA PHE A 87 14.50 -12.77 14.35
C PHE A 87 14.15 -13.38 13.01
N VAL A 88 15.13 -13.96 12.31
CA VAL A 88 14.98 -14.67 11.03
C VAL A 88 15.75 -15.99 11.12
N VAL A 89 15.17 -17.09 10.62
CA VAL A 89 15.78 -18.42 10.53
C VAL A 89 15.96 -18.79 9.06
N ASP A 90 17.17 -19.19 8.66
CA ASP A 90 17.50 -19.66 7.30
C ASP A 90 17.09 -18.73 6.13
N GLY A 91 17.01 -17.43 6.40
CA GLY A 91 16.59 -16.43 5.43
C GLY A 91 15.08 -16.17 5.43
N VAL A 92 14.61 -15.29 4.55
CA VAL A 92 13.22 -14.88 4.49
C VAL A 92 12.51 -15.51 3.31
N SER A 93 11.38 -16.14 3.56
CA SER A 93 10.58 -16.80 2.55
C SER A 93 9.08 -16.47 2.70
N ARG A 94 8.35 -16.51 1.60
CA ARG A 94 6.88 -16.41 1.58
C ARG A 94 6.17 -17.55 2.31
N PHE A 95 6.89 -18.62 2.62
CA PHE A 95 6.37 -19.79 3.31
C PHE A 95 6.51 -19.71 4.83
N ASP A 96 7.20 -18.69 5.33
CA ASP A 96 7.60 -18.60 6.73
C ASP A 96 6.45 -18.26 7.68
N PHE A 97 5.28 -17.85 7.20
CA PHE A 97 4.23 -17.34 8.07
C PHE A 97 2.84 -17.90 7.78
N GLY A 98 2.01 -17.88 8.82
CA GLY A 98 0.61 -18.25 8.79
C GLY A 98 -0.27 -17.18 9.45
N GLN A 99 -1.54 -17.17 9.05
CA GLN A 99 -2.54 -16.26 9.60
C GLN A 99 -3.02 -16.74 10.97
N GLY A 100 -3.17 -15.80 11.92
CA GLY A 100 -3.86 -16.03 13.19
C GLY A 100 -5.37 -15.74 13.13
N VAL A 101 -5.94 -15.30 14.25
CA VAL A 101 -7.39 -15.03 14.39
C VAL A 101 -7.84 -13.74 13.71
N LEU A 102 -6.92 -12.90 13.23
CA LEU A 102 -7.21 -11.61 12.62
C LEU A 102 -7.57 -11.76 11.14
N GLY A 103 -8.60 -11.06 10.67
CA GLY A 103 -8.99 -11.00 9.25
C GLY A 103 -8.09 -10.07 8.44
N ASN A 104 -6.79 -10.35 8.38
CA ASN A 104 -5.76 -9.53 7.72
C ASN A 104 -5.03 -10.27 6.59
N CYS A 105 -5.71 -11.18 5.91
CA CYS A 105 -5.16 -11.92 4.75
C CYS A 105 -4.61 -10.98 3.66
N TRP A 106 -5.20 -9.80 3.49
CA TRP A 106 -4.72 -8.77 2.58
C TRP A 106 -3.29 -8.29 2.91
N PHE A 107 -2.98 -8.16 4.20
CA PHE A 107 -1.65 -7.80 4.68
C PHE A 107 -0.66 -8.96 4.47
N LEU A 108 -1.06 -10.19 4.78
CA LEU A 108 -0.24 -11.38 4.58
C LEU A 108 0.08 -11.63 3.10
N ALA A 109 -0.90 -11.46 2.21
CA ALA A 109 -0.68 -11.54 0.77
C ALA A 109 0.36 -10.52 0.31
N SER A 110 0.32 -9.31 0.86
CA SER A 110 1.28 -8.25 0.53
C SER A 110 2.67 -8.53 1.07
N ILE A 111 2.80 -9.10 2.28
CA ILE A 111 4.09 -9.58 2.80
C ILE A 111 4.63 -10.71 1.89
N GLY A 112 3.79 -11.67 1.50
CA GLY A 112 4.19 -12.73 0.59
C GLY A 112 4.68 -12.20 -0.75
N ALA A 113 4.03 -11.18 -1.31
CA ALA A 113 4.52 -10.51 -2.51
C ALA A 113 5.84 -9.76 -2.26
N LEU A 114 6.00 -9.12 -1.09
CA LEU A 114 7.20 -8.38 -0.70
C LEU A 114 8.43 -9.28 -0.61
N THR A 115 8.31 -10.52 -0.12
CA THR A 115 9.43 -11.47 -0.02
C THR A 115 10.07 -11.86 -1.36
N PHE A 116 9.43 -11.56 -2.48
CA PHE A 116 10.04 -11.69 -3.80
C PHE A 116 10.97 -10.53 -4.18
N GLN A 117 10.99 -9.45 -3.41
CA GLN A 117 11.71 -8.21 -3.68
C GLN A 117 12.68 -7.92 -2.51
N ASN A 118 13.77 -8.66 -2.41
CA ASN A 118 14.71 -8.61 -1.29
C ASN A 118 15.12 -7.17 -0.93
N HIS A 119 15.45 -6.34 -1.91
CA HIS A 119 15.88 -4.97 -1.67
C HIS A 119 14.77 -4.09 -1.05
N ILE A 120 13.49 -4.32 -1.39
CA ILE A 120 12.36 -3.62 -0.77
C ILE A 120 12.06 -4.23 0.60
N PHE A 121 12.15 -5.55 0.69
CA PHE A 121 11.94 -6.26 1.95
C PHE A 121 12.89 -5.74 3.04
N GLU A 122 14.19 -5.65 2.76
CA GLU A 122 15.21 -5.14 3.69
C GLU A 122 15.00 -3.65 4.06
N GLN A 123 14.37 -2.88 3.20
CA GLN A 123 13.96 -1.51 3.53
C GLN A 123 12.84 -1.48 4.56
N VAL A 124 11.87 -2.39 4.46
CA VAL A 124 10.74 -2.52 5.39
C VAL A 124 11.16 -3.22 6.67
N VAL A 125 11.93 -4.30 6.55
CA VAL A 125 12.37 -5.18 7.63
C VAL A 125 13.90 -5.15 7.70
N PRO A 126 14.50 -4.24 8.50
CA PRO A 126 15.95 -4.23 8.69
C PRO A 126 16.43 -5.56 9.29
N LEU A 127 17.28 -6.28 8.56
CA LEU A 127 17.73 -7.64 8.93
C LEU A 127 18.93 -7.66 9.87
N ASP A 128 19.48 -6.50 10.22
CA ASP A 128 20.57 -6.35 11.20
C ASP A 128 20.10 -6.46 12.67
N GLN A 129 18.82 -6.71 12.89
CA GLN A 129 18.20 -6.89 14.20
C GLN A 129 18.31 -8.34 14.66
N LYS A 130 18.64 -8.54 15.94
CA LYS A 130 18.84 -9.88 16.52
C LYS A 130 18.16 -10.00 17.88
N ILE A 131 17.77 -11.23 18.26
CA ILE A 131 17.18 -11.53 19.56
C ILE A 131 18.25 -11.91 20.62
N LYS A 132 19.43 -12.31 20.20
CA LYS A 132 20.50 -12.78 21.14
C LYS A 132 21.56 -11.72 21.40
N GLU A 133 22.09 -11.09 20.35
CA GLU A 133 23.21 -10.13 20.47
C GLU A 133 22.71 -8.68 20.60
N ASN A 134 23.29 -7.93 21.55
CA ASN A 134 22.89 -6.53 21.81
C ASN A 134 21.37 -6.36 21.93
N TYR A 135 20.75 -7.35 22.57
CA TYR A 135 19.30 -7.45 22.66
C TYR A 135 18.78 -6.74 23.90
N CYS A 136 17.84 -5.83 23.68
CA CYS A 136 17.10 -5.16 24.76
C CYS A 136 15.58 -5.14 24.52
N GLY A 137 15.06 -6.02 23.65
CA GLY A 137 13.63 -6.17 23.41
C GLY A 137 13.02 -5.02 22.60
N ILE A 138 13.81 -4.34 21.77
CA ILE A 138 13.38 -3.26 20.89
C ILE A 138 13.63 -3.66 19.44
N PHE A 139 12.65 -3.41 18.59
CA PHE A 139 12.70 -3.66 17.14
C PHE A 139 12.13 -2.47 16.39
N HIS A 140 12.50 -2.33 15.11
CA HIS A 140 11.94 -1.31 14.25
C HIS A 140 11.68 -1.81 12.83
N PHE A 141 10.71 -1.18 12.18
CA PHE A 141 10.29 -1.47 10.82
C PHE A 141 9.99 -0.15 10.11
N ARG A 142 10.06 -0.15 8.80
CA ARG A 142 9.84 1.07 8.01
C ARG A 142 8.67 0.88 7.07
N PHE A 143 7.80 1.89 7.05
CA PHE A 143 6.65 1.93 6.15
C PHE A 143 6.60 3.28 5.43
N TRP A 144 6.14 3.24 4.19
CA TRP A 144 5.80 4.47 3.50
C TRP A 144 4.39 4.92 3.89
N ARG A 145 4.28 6.13 4.40
CA ARG A 145 3.00 6.67 4.87
C ARG A 145 2.80 8.07 4.35
N PHE A 146 1.79 8.23 3.47
CA PHE A 146 1.36 9.54 2.97
C PHE A 146 2.52 10.43 2.53
N GLY A 147 3.32 9.93 1.58
CA GLY A 147 4.43 10.67 0.98
C GLY A 147 5.76 10.61 1.73
N ARG A 148 5.85 9.88 2.84
CA ARG A 148 7.07 9.81 3.68
C ARG A 148 7.32 8.40 4.18
N TRP A 149 8.58 8.04 4.26
CA TRP A 149 9.00 6.86 5.00
C TRP A 149 8.99 7.16 6.50
N VAL A 150 8.42 6.27 7.27
CA VAL A 150 8.36 6.36 8.72
C VAL A 150 9.07 5.17 9.36
N ASP A 151 9.86 5.41 10.40
CA ASP A 151 10.52 4.38 11.21
C ASP A 151 9.66 4.11 12.44
N VAL A 152 9.18 2.88 12.59
CA VAL A 152 8.22 2.47 13.61
C VAL A 152 8.91 1.57 14.60
N VAL A 153 9.08 2.05 15.81
CA VAL A 153 9.70 1.32 16.93
C VAL A 153 8.63 0.56 17.70
N ILE A 154 8.92 -0.68 18.10
CA ILE A 154 8.08 -1.51 18.95
C ILE A 154 8.90 -2.23 20.03
N ASP A 155 8.26 -2.60 21.13
CA ASP A 155 8.80 -3.67 21.98
C ASP A 155 8.45 -5.04 21.40
N ASP A 156 9.15 -6.06 21.85
CA ASP A 156 9.01 -7.43 21.38
C ASP A 156 8.01 -8.29 22.15
N LYS A 157 7.19 -7.69 23.01
CA LYS A 157 6.10 -8.43 23.65
C LYS A 157 4.99 -8.72 22.64
N LEU A 158 4.67 -9.97 22.47
CA LEU A 158 3.64 -10.47 21.54
C LEU A 158 2.47 -11.08 22.30
N PRO A 159 1.23 -10.88 21.83
CA PRO A 159 0.05 -11.41 22.51
C PRO A 159 -0.09 -12.92 22.26
N THR A 160 -0.28 -13.66 23.35
CA THR A 160 -0.41 -15.11 23.34
C THR A 160 -1.60 -15.58 24.17
N ILE A 161 -2.14 -16.74 23.84
CA ILE A 161 -3.06 -17.51 24.68
C ILE A 161 -2.45 -18.92 24.85
N ASN A 162 -2.34 -19.38 26.09
CA ASN A 162 -1.70 -20.65 26.42
C ASN A 162 -0.26 -20.79 25.84
N GLY A 163 0.49 -19.69 25.82
CA GLY A 163 1.86 -19.64 25.30
C GLY A 163 2.00 -19.65 23.77
N ARG A 164 0.89 -19.62 23.03
CA ARG A 164 0.90 -19.60 21.56
C ARG A 164 0.51 -18.23 21.03
N LEU A 165 1.20 -17.76 19.99
CA LEU A 165 0.85 -16.53 19.29
C LEU A 165 -0.59 -16.62 18.75
N ILE A 166 -1.37 -15.57 18.97
CA ILE A 166 -2.79 -15.53 18.54
C ILE A 166 -2.99 -14.83 17.18
N PHE A 167 -2.01 -14.07 16.75
CA PHE A 167 -2.01 -13.37 15.45
C PHE A 167 -1.02 -14.04 14.48
N VAL A 168 -0.41 -13.28 13.57
CA VAL A 168 0.56 -13.84 12.63
C VAL A 168 1.71 -14.53 13.37
N HIS A 169 2.09 -15.69 12.88
CA HIS A 169 3.18 -16.49 13.43
C HIS A 169 3.98 -17.12 12.29
N SER A 170 5.25 -17.42 12.53
CA SER A 170 6.05 -18.20 11.60
C SER A 170 5.66 -19.69 11.64
N LYS A 171 5.91 -20.40 10.56
CA LYS A 171 5.86 -21.86 10.52
C LYS A 171 7.01 -22.49 11.33
N ASP A 172 8.17 -21.82 11.36
CA ASP A 172 9.22 -22.15 12.31
C ASP A 172 8.88 -21.54 13.68
N PRO A 173 8.73 -22.35 14.75
CA PRO A 173 8.37 -21.85 16.07
C PRO A 173 9.43 -20.92 16.70
N ASN A 174 10.66 -20.94 16.19
CA ASN A 174 11.75 -20.10 16.67
C ASN A 174 11.87 -18.75 15.94
N GLU A 175 11.14 -18.54 14.85
CA GLU A 175 11.23 -17.33 14.02
C GLU A 175 10.15 -16.30 14.36
N PHE A 176 10.53 -15.02 14.50
CA PHE A 176 9.62 -13.97 15.00
C PHE A 176 9.44 -12.73 14.12
N TRP A 177 10.19 -12.58 13.01
CA TRP A 177 10.04 -11.39 12.16
C TRP A 177 8.60 -11.16 11.66
N PRO A 178 7.80 -12.21 11.28
CA PRO A 178 6.45 -11.95 10.78
C PRO A 178 5.51 -11.40 11.87
N ALA A 179 5.60 -11.95 13.09
CA ALA A 179 4.79 -11.49 14.22
C ALA A 179 5.18 -10.06 14.66
N LEU A 180 6.47 -9.73 14.63
CA LEU A 180 6.97 -8.40 14.97
C LEU A 180 6.62 -7.37 13.90
N LEU A 181 6.70 -7.73 12.61
CA LEU A 181 6.27 -6.88 11.50
C LEU A 181 4.77 -6.56 11.60
N GLU A 182 3.93 -7.59 11.86
CA GLU A 182 2.50 -7.38 12.07
C GLU A 182 2.23 -6.43 13.24
N LYS A 183 2.95 -6.60 14.38
CA LYS A 183 2.83 -5.69 15.53
C LYS A 183 3.16 -4.24 15.15
N ALA A 184 4.24 -4.03 14.41
CA ALA A 184 4.63 -2.69 13.97
C ALA A 184 3.57 -2.07 13.05
N TYR A 185 2.99 -2.87 12.16
CA TYR A 185 1.92 -2.39 11.27
C TYR A 185 0.62 -2.15 12.04
N ALA A 186 0.28 -2.99 13.03
CA ALA A 186 -0.84 -2.76 13.95
C ALA A 186 -0.70 -1.44 14.71
N LYS A 187 0.53 -1.12 15.16
CA LYS A 187 0.83 0.18 15.78
C LYS A 187 0.56 1.35 14.84
N VAL A 188 0.92 1.23 13.57
CA VAL A 188 0.63 2.25 12.54
C VAL A 188 -0.86 2.39 12.31
N CYS A 189 -1.61 1.29 12.30
CA CYS A 189 -3.06 1.28 12.13
C CYS A 189 -3.85 1.74 13.37
N GLY A 190 -3.22 1.70 14.56
CA GLY A 190 -3.81 2.05 15.84
C GLY A 190 -3.98 0.88 16.80
N SER A 191 -4.37 -0.28 16.31
CA SER A 191 -4.48 -1.54 17.06
C SER A 191 -4.45 -2.74 16.11
N TYR A 192 -4.33 -3.95 16.63
CA TYR A 192 -4.49 -5.16 15.82
C TYR A 192 -5.88 -5.23 15.17
N THR A 193 -6.93 -4.90 15.90
CA THR A 193 -8.29 -4.87 15.36
C THR A 193 -8.44 -3.91 14.18
N ASP A 194 -7.69 -2.79 14.17
CA ASP A 194 -7.72 -1.82 13.08
C ASP A 194 -7.13 -2.36 11.76
N MET A 195 -6.46 -3.51 11.79
CA MET A 195 -6.01 -4.23 10.60
C MET A 195 -7.08 -5.14 9.99
N THR A 196 -8.23 -5.32 10.63
CA THR A 196 -9.32 -6.14 10.10
C THR A 196 -9.87 -5.51 8.83
N SER A 197 -9.91 -6.30 7.76
CA SER A 197 -10.31 -5.89 6.40
C SER A 197 -9.45 -4.77 5.80
N GLY A 198 -9.05 -4.95 4.57
CA GLY A 198 -8.23 -4.02 3.79
C GLY A 198 -8.01 -4.57 2.38
N THR A 199 -7.19 -3.91 1.60
CA THR A 199 -6.82 -4.33 0.25
C THR A 199 -5.32 -4.59 0.16
N PRO A 200 -4.88 -5.57 -0.64
CA PRO A 200 -3.45 -5.78 -0.87
C PRO A 200 -2.73 -4.52 -1.37
N SER A 201 -3.36 -3.74 -2.24
CA SER A 201 -2.80 -2.48 -2.75
C SER A 201 -2.46 -1.49 -1.63
N GLU A 202 -3.26 -1.41 -0.58
CA GLU A 202 -2.99 -0.54 0.58
C GLU A 202 -1.68 -0.91 1.28
N ALA A 203 -1.48 -2.20 1.60
CA ALA A 203 -0.25 -2.64 2.25
C ALA A 203 0.96 -2.61 1.31
N MET A 204 0.78 -3.00 0.03
CA MET A 204 1.85 -2.92 -0.95
C MET A 204 2.36 -1.49 -1.14
N MET A 205 1.46 -0.51 -1.14
CA MET A 205 1.83 0.90 -1.20
C MET A 205 2.56 1.33 0.08
N ASP A 206 2.12 0.89 1.25
CA ASP A 206 2.79 1.17 2.52
C ASP A 206 4.18 0.51 2.62
N PHE A 207 4.44 -0.56 1.87
CA PHE A 207 5.75 -1.20 1.80
C PHE A 207 6.69 -0.59 0.75
N THR A 208 6.16 0.07 -0.26
CA THR A 208 6.97 0.48 -1.42
C THR A 208 7.01 1.98 -1.64
N GLY A 209 5.97 2.71 -1.25
CA GLY A 209 5.73 4.08 -1.70
C GLY A 209 5.47 4.19 -3.21
N GLY A 210 5.14 3.06 -3.83
CA GLY A 210 5.01 2.93 -5.28
C GLY A 210 3.64 3.31 -5.83
N VAL A 211 3.50 3.11 -7.12
CA VAL A 211 2.26 3.32 -7.86
C VAL A 211 1.44 2.04 -7.87
N HIS A 212 0.19 2.11 -7.47
CA HIS A 212 -0.69 0.96 -7.50
C HIS A 212 -1.76 1.07 -8.59
N MET A 213 -2.26 -0.08 -9.02
CA MET A 213 -3.40 -0.21 -9.92
C MET A 213 -4.25 -1.39 -9.46
N CYS A 214 -5.55 -1.18 -9.34
CA CYS A 214 -6.53 -2.24 -9.12
C CYS A 214 -7.32 -2.48 -10.41
N VAL A 215 -7.33 -3.70 -10.88
CA VAL A 215 -8.05 -4.13 -12.09
C VAL A 215 -9.20 -5.01 -11.67
N GLN A 216 -10.43 -4.61 -12.00
CA GLN A 216 -11.60 -5.47 -11.85
C GLN A 216 -11.61 -6.47 -13.01
N LEU A 217 -11.56 -7.77 -12.70
CA LEU A 217 -11.41 -8.80 -13.72
C LEU A 217 -12.68 -9.02 -14.54
N SER A 218 -13.86 -8.66 -13.99
CA SER A 218 -15.14 -8.66 -14.73
C SER A 218 -15.19 -7.64 -15.86
N ASP A 219 -14.53 -6.48 -15.65
CA ASP A 219 -14.54 -5.34 -16.58
C ASP A 219 -13.21 -5.24 -17.34
N ALA A 220 -12.41 -6.30 -17.25
CA ALA A 220 -11.06 -6.32 -17.77
C ALA A 220 -11.03 -6.10 -19.29
N SER A 221 -10.25 -5.13 -19.71
CA SER A 221 -9.92 -4.90 -21.12
C SER A 221 -9.25 -6.15 -21.71
N SER A 222 -9.29 -6.30 -23.02
CA SER A 222 -8.68 -7.43 -23.76
C SER A 222 -7.17 -7.64 -23.49
N ASP A 223 -6.46 -6.68 -22.86
CA ASP A 223 -5.01 -6.72 -22.63
C ASP A 223 -4.61 -6.97 -21.14
N VAL A 224 -5.50 -7.48 -20.28
CA VAL A 224 -5.12 -7.80 -18.89
C VAL A 224 -3.95 -8.79 -18.82
N TRP A 225 -3.92 -9.78 -19.71
CA TRP A 225 -2.80 -10.71 -19.79
C TRP A 225 -1.48 -10.00 -20.10
N GLY A 226 -1.49 -9.07 -21.06
CA GLY A 226 -0.31 -8.26 -21.39
C GLY A 226 0.15 -7.42 -20.21
N LEU A 227 -0.79 -6.79 -19.49
CA LEU A 227 -0.52 -6.01 -18.27
C LEU A 227 0.15 -6.87 -17.18
N ILE A 228 -0.40 -8.06 -16.91
CA ILE A 228 0.16 -9.00 -15.93
C ILE A 228 1.60 -9.40 -16.32
N CYS A 229 1.82 -9.71 -17.60
CA CYS A 229 3.16 -10.06 -18.09
C CYS A 229 4.17 -8.90 -17.97
N ARG A 230 3.75 -7.68 -18.27
CA ARG A 230 4.57 -6.47 -18.09
C ARG A 230 4.88 -6.23 -16.62
N ALA A 231 3.87 -6.31 -15.76
CA ALA A 231 4.02 -6.17 -14.32
C ALA A 231 5.04 -7.18 -13.75
N GLY A 232 4.94 -8.45 -14.14
CA GLY A 232 5.90 -9.47 -13.72
C GLY A 232 7.34 -9.19 -14.15
N LYS A 233 7.54 -8.60 -15.35
CA LYS A 233 8.86 -8.18 -15.84
C LYS A 233 9.41 -6.95 -15.12
N SER A 234 8.55 -6.06 -14.67
CA SER A 234 8.90 -4.81 -13.96
C SER A 234 9.10 -5.01 -12.45
N ASN A 235 9.19 -6.25 -11.97
CA ASN A 235 9.37 -6.56 -10.54
C ASN A 235 8.33 -5.90 -9.62
N THR A 236 7.06 -5.86 -10.05
CA THR A 236 5.97 -5.35 -9.24
C THR A 236 5.53 -6.36 -8.17
N LEU A 237 4.92 -5.85 -7.11
CA LEU A 237 4.14 -6.65 -6.19
C LEU A 237 2.74 -6.88 -6.79
N MET A 238 2.21 -8.09 -6.69
CA MET A 238 0.88 -8.41 -7.18
C MET A 238 0.10 -9.22 -6.16
N GLY A 239 -1.20 -8.92 -6.05
CA GLY A 239 -2.15 -9.65 -5.23
C GLY A 239 -3.50 -9.74 -5.95
N CYS A 240 -4.34 -10.68 -5.55
CA CYS A 240 -5.69 -10.82 -6.11
C CYS A 240 -6.68 -11.21 -5.03
N GLY A 241 -7.95 -10.89 -5.25
CA GLY A 241 -9.04 -11.16 -4.34
C GLY A 241 -10.13 -12.04 -4.96
N THR A 242 -10.83 -12.78 -4.10
CA THR A 242 -12.03 -13.53 -4.46
C THR A 242 -13.29 -12.79 -4.03
N PRO A 243 -14.47 -13.06 -4.65
CA PRO A 243 -15.73 -12.48 -4.24
C PRO A 243 -16.05 -12.75 -2.77
N GLN A 244 -16.71 -11.80 -2.10
CA GLN A 244 -17.24 -12.04 -0.75
C GLN A 244 -18.33 -13.10 -0.76
N GLY A 245 -18.24 -14.10 0.12
CA GLY A 245 -19.34 -15.03 0.41
C GLY A 245 -19.51 -16.18 -0.59
N VAL A 246 -18.66 -16.33 -1.59
CA VAL A 246 -18.67 -17.48 -2.48
C VAL A 246 -17.89 -18.63 -1.86
N SER A 247 -18.55 -19.37 -0.98
CA SER A 247 -18.14 -20.75 -0.66
C SER A 247 -18.49 -21.61 -1.88
N THR A 248 -17.54 -21.85 -2.74
CA THR A 248 -17.72 -22.84 -3.80
C THR A 248 -17.64 -24.22 -3.18
N LYS A 249 -18.80 -24.85 -2.94
CA LYS A 249 -18.91 -26.23 -2.42
C LYS A 249 -18.19 -27.28 -3.28
N LYS A 250 -17.64 -26.91 -4.43
CA LYS A 250 -16.75 -27.73 -5.27
C LYS A 250 -15.25 -27.44 -5.04
N GLN A 251 -14.94 -26.45 -4.26
CA GLN A 251 -13.57 -26.07 -3.91
C GLN A 251 -13.54 -25.93 -2.38
N ASN A 252 -12.70 -26.73 -1.72
CA ASN A 252 -12.44 -26.61 -0.28
C ASN A 252 -11.69 -25.30 0.07
N SER A 253 -11.87 -24.23 -0.71
CA SER A 253 -11.32 -22.91 -0.40
C SER A 253 -12.39 -22.09 0.33
N GLU A 254 -12.26 -22.03 1.64
CA GLU A 254 -12.89 -20.98 2.42
C GLU A 254 -12.45 -19.62 1.85
N THR A 255 -13.37 -18.68 1.83
CA THR A 255 -13.26 -17.31 1.31
C THR A 255 -11.95 -16.63 1.69
N ALA A 256 -10.91 -16.81 0.89
CA ALA A 256 -9.65 -16.12 1.06
C ALA A 256 -9.63 -14.84 0.23
N ARG A 257 -9.57 -13.69 0.87
CA ARG A 257 -9.16 -12.44 0.26
C ARG A 257 -7.66 -12.32 0.34
N GLY A 258 -6.99 -12.30 -0.80
CA GLY A 258 -5.57 -12.00 -0.90
C GLY A 258 -4.72 -13.23 -1.23
N TYR A 259 -4.43 -13.37 -2.50
CA TYR A 259 -3.39 -14.26 -3.01
C TYR A 259 -2.28 -13.41 -3.61
N SER A 260 -1.03 -13.82 -3.44
CA SER A 260 0.09 -13.22 -4.16
C SER A 260 0.52 -14.12 -5.31
N GLY A 261 0.87 -13.55 -6.45
CA GLY A 261 1.28 -14.30 -7.62
C GLY A 261 2.45 -13.65 -8.36
N ARG A 262 3.38 -14.45 -8.89
CA ARG A 262 4.53 -13.95 -9.64
C ARG A 262 4.92 -14.72 -10.90
N LEU A 263 4.40 -15.87 -11.16
CA LEU A 263 4.83 -16.66 -12.32
C LEU A 263 3.73 -16.77 -13.37
N PHE A 264 4.04 -16.20 -14.53
CA PHE A 264 3.21 -16.26 -15.72
C PHE A 264 3.99 -17.01 -16.79
N SER A 265 3.39 -18.04 -17.37
CA SER A 265 4.02 -18.82 -18.42
C SER A 265 3.04 -19.16 -19.52
N ASN A 266 3.49 -19.06 -20.76
CA ASN A 266 2.83 -19.65 -21.88
C ASN A 266 3.28 -21.11 -21.97
N TYR A 267 2.35 -22.05 -21.80
CA TYR A 267 2.62 -23.47 -21.93
C TYR A 267 2.07 -24.00 -23.25
N LYS A 268 2.86 -24.79 -23.99
CA LYS A 268 2.36 -25.51 -25.17
C LYS A 268 1.77 -26.86 -24.74
N LYS A 269 0.45 -26.99 -24.78
CA LYS A 269 -0.23 -28.30 -24.63
C LYS A 269 -0.01 -29.10 -25.92
N GLY A 270 0.07 -30.44 -25.85
CA GLY A 270 0.14 -31.30 -27.03
C GLY A 270 -0.85 -30.82 -28.12
N GLN A 271 -0.44 -30.86 -29.40
CA GLN A 271 -1.10 -30.24 -30.57
C GLN A 271 -0.84 -28.71 -30.74
N GLY A 272 0.13 -28.08 -30.02
CA GLY A 272 0.57 -26.73 -30.32
C GLY A 272 -0.29 -25.57 -29.76
N LYS A 273 -1.39 -25.88 -29.03
CA LYS A 273 -2.22 -24.84 -28.40
C LYS A 273 -1.49 -24.18 -27.22
N LEU A 274 -1.33 -22.87 -27.28
CA LEU A 274 -0.78 -22.07 -26.20
C LEU A 274 -1.82 -21.88 -25.09
N VAL A 275 -1.45 -22.22 -23.85
CA VAL A 275 -2.25 -21.97 -22.65
C VAL A 275 -1.53 -20.96 -21.79
N LYS A 276 -2.23 -19.92 -21.37
CA LYS A 276 -1.76 -18.90 -20.46
C LYS A 276 -1.96 -19.41 -19.03
N LEU A 277 -0.87 -19.57 -18.27
CA LEU A 277 -0.91 -20.07 -16.89
C LEU A 277 -0.50 -19.00 -15.90
N ILE A 278 -1.25 -18.92 -14.80
CA ILE A 278 -0.96 -18.09 -13.64
C ILE A 278 -0.62 -19.00 -12.47
N ARG A 279 0.42 -18.63 -11.73
CA ARG A 279 0.79 -19.26 -10.48
C ARG A 279 0.44 -18.35 -9.32
N LEU A 280 -0.40 -18.83 -8.41
CA LEU A 280 -0.86 -18.11 -7.23
C LEU A 280 -0.33 -18.76 -5.97
N TRP A 281 -0.07 -17.97 -4.96
CA TRP A 281 0.25 -18.44 -3.64
C TRP A 281 -0.87 -18.05 -2.64
N ASN A 282 -1.34 -19.05 -1.89
CA ASN A 282 -2.33 -18.85 -0.85
C ASN A 282 -1.62 -18.62 0.49
N PRO A 283 -1.75 -17.41 1.11
CA PRO A 283 -1.07 -17.10 2.37
C PRO A 283 -1.56 -17.94 3.56
N TRP A 284 -2.69 -18.62 3.43
CA TRP A 284 -3.19 -19.50 4.50
C TRP A 284 -2.50 -20.87 4.53
N GLY A 285 -1.79 -21.25 3.46
CA GLY A 285 -1.10 -22.52 3.35
C GLY A 285 -2.03 -23.76 3.41
N LYS A 286 -3.35 -23.57 3.29
CA LYS A 286 -4.36 -24.62 3.26
C LYS A 286 -5.36 -24.34 2.12
N GLY A 287 -5.75 -25.37 1.40
CA GLY A 287 -6.67 -25.28 0.29
C GLY A 287 -5.96 -24.92 -1.02
N GLU A 288 -5.84 -25.91 -1.91
CA GLU A 288 -5.28 -25.76 -3.23
C GLU A 288 -6.37 -25.62 -4.27
N TRP A 289 -6.01 -25.03 -5.41
CA TRP A 289 -6.85 -25.02 -6.59
C TRP A 289 -7.16 -26.45 -7.03
N VAL A 290 -8.44 -26.80 -7.11
CA VAL A 290 -8.92 -28.08 -7.61
C VAL A 290 -9.53 -27.86 -8.98
N GLY A 291 -8.75 -28.06 -10.04
CA GLY A 291 -9.17 -27.86 -11.42
C GLY A 291 -8.06 -28.27 -12.38
N ASP A 292 -8.24 -27.94 -13.66
CA ASP A 292 -7.19 -28.14 -14.65
C ASP A 292 -5.92 -27.37 -14.22
N TRP A 293 -4.75 -28.01 -14.39
CA TRP A 293 -3.44 -27.48 -14.01
C TRP A 293 -3.15 -27.40 -12.48
N SER A 294 -4.01 -28.01 -11.63
CA SER A 294 -3.67 -28.22 -10.22
C SER A 294 -2.49 -29.20 -10.08
N ASP A 295 -1.60 -28.92 -9.14
CA ASP A 295 -0.48 -29.82 -8.82
C ASP A 295 -1.02 -31.08 -8.11
N ARG A 296 -1.34 -32.12 -8.86
CA ARG A 296 -1.66 -33.46 -8.33
C ARG A 296 -0.41 -34.26 -7.96
N ASN A 297 0.77 -33.65 -8.02
CA ASN A 297 2.03 -34.35 -7.79
C ASN A 297 2.49 -34.12 -6.35
N GLU A 298 2.28 -35.13 -5.51
CA GLU A 298 2.60 -35.16 -4.07
C GLU A 298 4.11 -34.95 -3.73
N ASN A 299 4.98 -34.82 -4.74
CA ASN A 299 6.43 -34.74 -4.59
C ASN A 299 7.01 -33.31 -4.73
N LEU A 300 6.18 -32.26 -4.86
CA LEU A 300 6.66 -30.87 -4.88
C LEU A 300 6.27 -30.18 -3.57
N PRO A 301 7.23 -29.68 -2.78
CA PRO A 301 6.97 -29.07 -1.46
C PRO A 301 6.25 -27.71 -1.52
N ASP A 302 5.75 -27.30 -2.67
CA ASP A 302 5.24 -25.96 -2.90
C ASP A 302 3.72 -25.97 -3.06
N PHE A 303 3.00 -25.45 -2.07
CA PHE A 303 1.58 -25.07 -2.12
C PHE A 303 1.31 -23.96 -3.16
N ILE A 304 1.66 -24.20 -4.42
CA ILE A 304 1.59 -23.22 -5.47
C ILE A 304 0.54 -23.68 -6.48
N ASN A 305 -0.63 -23.06 -6.39
CA ASN A 305 -1.71 -23.28 -7.33
C ASN A 305 -1.36 -22.72 -8.71
N ARG A 306 -1.36 -23.56 -9.74
CA ARG A 306 -1.37 -23.13 -11.14
C ARG A 306 -2.78 -23.24 -11.67
N MET A 307 -3.20 -22.23 -12.42
CA MET A 307 -4.51 -22.23 -13.08
C MET A 307 -4.43 -21.56 -14.44
N ALA A 308 -5.38 -21.87 -15.31
CA ALA A 308 -5.52 -21.18 -16.56
C ALA A 308 -5.95 -19.73 -16.34
N PHE A 309 -5.52 -18.82 -17.20
CA PHE A 309 -5.88 -17.40 -17.11
C PHE A 309 -7.39 -17.17 -17.21
N GLU A 310 -8.06 -17.99 -18.01
CA GLU A 310 -9.52 -17.98 -18.15
C GLU A 310 -10.21 -18.32 -16.82
N ASP A 311 -9.71 -19.33 -16.10
CA ASP A 311 -10.22 -19.70 -14.78
C ASP A 311 -9.89 -18.61 -13.75
N PHE A 312 -8.71 -18.02 -13.81
CA PHE A 312 -8.35 -16.89 -12.96
C PHE A 312 -9.35 -15.75 -13.10
N CYS A 313 -9.64 -15.29 -14.31
CA CYS A 313 -10.63 -14.24 -14.56
C CYS A 313 -12.05 -14.61 -14.13
N LYS A 314 -12.39 -15.89 -14.08
CA LYS A 314 -13.71 -16.38 -13.67
C LYS A 314 -13.89 -16.44 -12.16
N PHE A 315 -12.83 -16.81 -11.41
CA PHE A 315 -12.93 -17.10 -9.99
C PHE A 315 -12.41 -15.97 -9.10
N TYR A 316 -11.63 -15.04 -9.62
CA TYR A 316 -11.15 -13.85 -8.92
C TYR A 316 -11.87 -12.61 -9.40
N THR A 317 -12.01 -11.61 -8.51
CA THR A 317 -12.71 -10.36 -8.82
C THR A 317 -11.76 -9.23 -9.15
N ASP A 318 -10.66 -9.15 -8.43
CA ASP A 318 -9.72 -8.04 -8.50
C ASP A 318 -8.27 -8.52 -8.54
N LEU A 319 -7.47 -7.75 -9.25
CA LEU A 319 -6.02 -7.87 -9.33
C LEU A 319 -5.40 -6.54 -8.92
N ASP A 320 -4.65 -6.57 -7.82
CA ASP A 320 -3.85 -5.45 -7.34
C ASP A 320 -2.42 -5.57 -7.86
N ILE A 321 -1.90 -4.52 -8.44
CA ILE A 321 -0.52 -4.41 -8.93
C ILE A 321 0.11 -3.19 -8.29
N CYS A 322 1.30 -3.31 -7.71
CA CYS A 322 2.05 -2.19 -7.16
C CYS A 322 3.50 -2.23 -7.62
N GLY A 323 3.92 -1.21 -8.37
CA GLY A 323 5.28 -1.03 -8.86
C GLY A 323 5.95 0.19 -8.26
N LEU A 324 7.28 0.18 -8.11
CA LEU A 324 8.03 1.37 -7.66
C LEU A 324 7.88 2.55 -8.63
N LYS A 325 7.67 2.24 -9.91
CA LYS A 325 7.44 3.20 -11.00
C LYS A 325 6.29 2.70 -11.87
N PRO A 326 5.67 3.58 -12.68
CA PRO A 326 4.57 3.21 -13.56
C PRO A 326 4.99 2.37 -14.80
N ASP A 327 6.24 1.94 -14.92
CA ASP A 327 6.81 1.24 -16.09
C ASP A 327 6.02 -0.02 -16.50
N PHE A 328 5.36 -0.66 -15.53
CA PHE A 328 4.56 -1.85 -15.78
C PHE A 328 3.30 -1.58 -16.62
N ILE A 329 2.85 -0.33 -16.69
CA ILE A 329 1.61 0.01 -17.38
C ILE A 329 1.77 -0.17 -18.89
N ASP A 330 2.94 0.18 -19.45
CA ASP A 330 3.21 0.14 -20.89
C ASP A 330 4.35 -0.78 -21.32
N GLY A 331 5.15 -1.24 -20.36
CA GLY A 331 6.29 -2.14 -20.62
C GLY A 331 7.49 -1.50 -21.29
N LYS A 332 7.53 -0.17 -21.39
CA LYS A 332 8.65 0.58 -21.99
C LYS A 332 9.59 1.05 -20.88
N SER A 333 10.50 0.20 -20.46
CA SER A 333 11.54 0.51 -19.44
C SER A 333 12.52 1.62 -19.86
N SER A 334 12.54 2.01 -21.14
CA SER A 334 13.44 3.03 -21.69
C SER A 334 12.99 4.47 -21.42
N ALA A 335 11.71 4.70 -21.12
CA ALA A 335 11.20 6.03 -20.78
C ALA A 335 11.34 6.28 -19.27
N GLN A 336 12.17 7.23 -18.88
CA GLN A 336 12.29 7.62 -17.46
C GLN A 336 11.04 8.42 -17.04
N TRP A 337 10.25 7.83 -16.16
CA TRP A 337 9.17 8.55 -15.50
C TRP A 337 9.74 9.57 -14.50
N LYS A 338 9.34 10.83 -14.65
CA LYS A 338 9.63 11.90 -13.69
C LYS A 338 8.45 12.04 -12.75
N THR A 339 8.72 12.20 -11.46
CA THR A 339 7.69 12.29 -10.42
C THR A 339 7.74 13.65 -9.75
N SER A 340 6.62 14.34 -9.74
CA SER A 340 6.41 15.59 -9.00
C SER A 340 5.37 15.36 -7.91
N VAL A 341 5.64 15.83 -6.69
CA VAL A 341 4.78 15.63 -5.53
C VAL A 341 4.43 16.98 -4.90
N TYR A 342 3.14 17.23 -4.74
CA TYR A 342 2.59 18.44 -4.14
C TYR A 342 1.75 18.10 -2.94
N GLU A 343 1.95 18.80 -1.84
CA GLU A 343 1.08 18.75 -0.68
C GLU A 343 0.08 19.89 -0.72
N GLY A 344 -1.17 19.61 -0.40
CA GLY A 344 -2.23 20.59 -0.38
C GLY A 344 -3.25 20.35 0.72
N ARG A 345 -4.16 21.31 0.86
CA ARG A 345 -5.22 21.21 1.86
C ARG A 345 -6.50 21.85 1.35
N TRP A 346 -7.60 21.14 1.51
CA TRP A 346 -8.93 21.71 1.47
C TRP A 346 -9.28 22.24 2.84
N VAL A 347 -9.78 23.47 2.89
CA VAL A 347 -10.18 24.12 4.15
C VAL A 347 -11.58 24.69 3.96
N ALA A 348 -12.50 24.29 4.83
CA ALA A 348 -13.88 24.79 4.83
C ALA A 348 -13.91 26.34 4.83
N GLY A 349 -14.79 26.91 4.03
CA GLY A 349 -14.96 28.35 3.87
C GLY A 349 -13.87 29.05 3.04
N THR A 350 -12.79 28.37 2.61
CA THR A 350 -11.71 28.98 1.84
C THR A 350 -11.31 28.20 0.58
N THR A 351 -10.72 26.99 0.76
CA THR A 351 -10.19 26.20 -0.35
C THR A 351 -10.90 24.86 -0.57
N ALA A 352 -11.98 24.59 0.14
CA ALA A 352 -12.82 23.40 -0.02
C ALA A 352 -14.05 23.73 -0.88
N GLY A 353 -13.84 23.97 -2.18
CA GLY A 353 -14.88 24.40 -3.11
C GLY A 353 -15.83 23.30 -3.58
N GLY A 354 -15.54 22.02 -3.28
CA GLY A 354 -16.33 20.89 -3.78
C GLY A 354 -16.07 20.55 -5.24
N CYS A 355 -16.83 19.61 -5.81
CA CYS A 355 -16.73 19.22 -7.21
C CYS A 355 -17.30 20.28 -8.16
N ILE A 356 -17.11 20.09 -9.47
CA ILE A 356 -17.53 21.04 -10.53
C ILE A 356 -19.04 21.36 -10.53
N ASN A 357 -19.87 20.52 -9.91
CA ASN A 357 -21.31 20.82 -9.76
C ASN A 357 -21.56 22.05 -8.86
N ASN A 358 -20.60 22.43 -8.02
CA ASN A 358 -20.61 23.61 -7.16
C ASN A 358 -19.99 24.79 -7.91
N ARG A 359 -20.66 25.31 -8.93
CA ARG A 359 -20.14 26.30 -9.90
C ARG A 359 -19.57 27.55 -9.26
N ASP A 360 -20.17 28.01 -8.16
CA ASP A 360 -19.79 29.26 -7.49
C ASP A 360 -18.55 29.09 -6.60
N THR A 361 -18.22 27.86 -6.18
CA THR A 361 -17.16 27.59 -5.20
C THR A 361 -16.03 26.69 -5.75
N PHE A 362 -16.26 25.91 -6.81
CA PHE A 362 -15.26 24.98 -7.36
C PHE A 362 -13.90 25.64 -7.63
N TRP A 363 -13.89 26.88 -8.14
CA TRP A 363 -12.68 27.63 -8.44
C TRP A 363 -11.82 27.94 -7.21
N THR A 364 -12.40 27.84 -5.99
CA THR A 364 -11.67 28.09 -4.75
C THR A 364 -10.72 26.96 -4.38
N ASN A 365 -10.92 25.76 -4.93
CA ASN A 365 -10.03 24.63 -4.71
C ASN A 365 -8.56 24.97 -5.06
N PRO A 366 -7.59 24.23 -4.51
CA PRO A 366 -6.19 24.31 -4.91
C PRO A 366 -6.04 24.03 -6.41
N GLN A 367 -5.17 24.77 -7.08
CA GLN A 367 -4.96 24.72 -8.53
C GLN A 367 -3.47 24.51 -8.80
N TYR A 368 -3.14 23.45 -9.55
CA TYR A 368 -1.77 23.09 -9.90
C TYR A 368 -1.56 23.18 -11.39
N ARG A 369 -0.54 23.93 -11.80
CA ARG A 369 -0.17 24.08 -13.21
C ARG A 369 0.87 23.04 -13.57
N ILE A 370 0.72 22.46 -14.74
CA ILE A 370 1.70 21.60 -15.35
C ILE A 370 1.87 21.96 -16.81
N LYS A 371 3.07 21.87 -17.32
CA LYS A 371 3.37 22.01 -18.73
C LYS A 371 3.89 20.68 -19.25
N VAL A 372 3.18 20.09 -20.19
CA VAL A 372 3.61 18.89 -20.90
C VAL A 372 4.43 19.35 -22.09
N VAL A 373 5.72 19.01 -22.09
CA VAL A 373 6.66 19.36 -23.15
C VAL A 373 6.87 18.13 -24.03
N GLY A 374 6.90 18.27 -25.32
CA GLY A 374 7.20 17.21 -26.29
C GLY A 374 7.08 17.78 -27.70
N GLU A 375 7.80 17.19 -28.64
CA GLU A 375 7.57 17.45 -30.06
C GLU A 375 6.20 16.87 -30.46
N ASN A 376 5.52 17.49 -31.43
CA ASN A 376 4.25 17.03 -32.00
C ASN A 376 4.35 15.66 -32.72
N SER A 377 5.21 14.77 -32.22
CA SER A 377 5.22 13.39 -32.65
C SER A 377 3.85 12.82 -32.31
N GLU A 378 3.18 12.29 -33.31
CA GLU A 378 1.99 11.49 -33.21
C GLU A 378 2.12 10.58 -31.97
N THR A 379 1.53 11.02 -30.86
CA THR A 379 1.38 10.13 -29.70
C THR A 379 0.48 9.02 -30.22
N ASN A 380 1.03 7.83 -30.40
CA ASN A 380 0.33 6.63 -30.91
C ASN A 380 -0.82 6.20 -29.98
N GLY A 381 -1.59 7.14 -29.44
CA GLY A 381 -2.67 6.87 -28.48
C GLY A 381 -2.19 6.40 -27.09
N GLU A 382 -0.90 6.54 -26.78
CA GLU A 382 -0.32 6.05 -25.52
C GLU A 382 -0.54 7.06 -24.39
N LYS A 383 -0.95 6.54 -23.24
CA LYS A 383 -1.07 7.31 -22.03
C LYS A 383 0.32 7.71 -21.52
N ASN A 384 0.53 8.96 -21.16
CA ASN A 384 1.84 9.55 -20.87
C ASN A 384 1.93 10.25 -19.52
N ILE A 385 0.80 10.43 -18.83
CA ILE A 385 0.75 11.08 -17.52
C ILE A 385 -0.12 10.24 -16.58
N LEU A 386 0.39 10.00 -15.38
CA LEU A 386 -0.39 9.42 -14.29
C LEU A 386 -0.56 10.48 -13.20
N VAL A 387 -1.80 10.72 -12.82
CA VAL A 387 -2.16 11.64 -11.73
C VAL A 387 -2.73 10.82 -10.59
N SER A 388 -2.14 10.95 -9.42
CA SER A 388 -2.59 10.35 -8.17
C SER A 388 -2.97 11.44 -7.19
N LEU A 389 -4.16 11.32 -6.62
CA LEU A 389 -4.67 12.18 -5.54
C LEU A 389 -4.93 11.33 -4.31
N MET A 390 -4.12 11.51 -3.27
CA MET A 390 -4.21 10.79 -2.00
C MET A 390 -4.62 11.73 -0.89
N GLN A 391 -5.65 11.38 -0.12
CA GLN A 391 -6.04 12.14 1.08
C GLN A 391 -5.26 11.65 2.31
N LYS A 392 -4.85 12.59 3.17
CA LYS A 392 -4.21 12.29 4.45
C LYS A 392 -5.27 12.18 5.54
N PRO A 393 -5.29 11.10 6.33
CA PRO A 393 -6.24 10.97 7.43
C PRO A 393 -5.92 11.98 8.56
N ASP A 394 -6.95 12.44 9.22
CA ASP A 394 -6.87 13.26 10.42
C ASP A 394 -6.70 12.42 11.72
N LYS A 395 -6.97 11.12 11.63
CA LYS A 395 -6.92 10.18 12.75
C LYS A 395 -5.91 9.07 12.49
N ARG A 396 -5.24 8.64 13.56
CA ARG A 396 -4.29 7.53 13.51
C ARG A 396 -4.99 6.19 13.30
N ASN A 397 -6.09 5.94 14.04
CA ASN A 397 -6.78 4.66 14.00
C ASN A 397 -7.47 4.48 12.66
N ARG A 398 -6.99 3.51 11.88
CA ARG A 398 -7.43 3.24 10.52
C ARG A 398 -8.95 3.03 10.40
N ARG A 399 -9.59 2.32 11.34
CA ARG A 399 -11.05 2.11 11.35
C ARG A 399 -11.87 3.36 11.67
N LEU A 400 -11.26 4.37 12.29
CA LEU A 400 -11.92 5.63 12.61
C LEU A 400 -11.74 6.68 11.51
N VAL A 401 -10.93 6.39 10.50
CA VAL A 401 -10.75 7.26 9.33
C VAL A 401 -11.99 7.18 8.47
N GLN A 402 -12.62 8.31 8.25
CA GLN A 402 -13.69 8.47 7.28
C GLN A 402 -13.10 9.21 6.07
N ASN A 403 -12.83 8.45 5.00
CA ASN A 403 -12.38 9.05 3.76
C ASN A 403 -13.50 9.93 3.17
N LEU A 404 -13.11 11.05 2.61
CA LEU A 404 -13.99 11.90 1.80
C LEU A 404 -14.07 11.32 0.39
N HIS A 405 -15.13 11.67 -0.34
CA HIS A 405 -15.18 11.41 -1.78
C HIS A 405 -14.29 12.43 -2.49
N ILE A 406 -13.18 11.97 -3.04
CA ILE A 406 -12.18 12.81 -3.69
C ILE A 406 -12.09 12.52 -5.19
N GLY A 407 -11.66 13.50 -5.93
CA GLY A 407 -11.42 13.43 -7.37
C GLY A 407 -10.70 14.66 -7.87
N PHE A 408 -10.39 14.70 -9.14
CA PHE A 408 -9.75 15.87 -9.77
C PHE A 408 -10.25 16.08 -11.20
N SER A 409 -10.04 17.30 -11.69
CA SER A 409 -10.31 17.69 -13.07
C SER A 409 -9.09 18.35 -13.68
N VAL A 410 -8.88 18.14 -14.99
CA VAL A 410 -7.74 18.67 -15.76
C VAL A 410 -8.27 19.57 -16.87
N TYR A 411 -7.78 20.78 -16.94
CA TYR A 411 -8.18 21.77 -17.93
C TYR A 411 -6.99 22.20 -18.79
N LEU A 412 -7.18 22.30 -20.08
CA LEU A 412 -6.23 22.95 -20.98
C LEU A 412 -6.41 24.47 -20.87
N TYR A 413 -5.31 25.22 -20.73
CA TYR A 413 -5.36 26.68 -20.73
C TYR A 413 -4.26 27.28 -21.62
N LYS A 414 -4.42 28.55 -21.97
CA LYS A 414 -3.43 29.33 -22.72
C LYS A 414 -3.12 30.61 -21.93
N THR A 415 -1.83 30.87 -21.70
CA THR A 415 -1.27 32.18 -21.29
C THR A 415 -2.04 32.96 -20.21
N GLN A 416 -2.45 32.32 -19.11
CA GLN A 416 -3.05 33.01 -17.97
C GLN A 416 -2.16 32.86 -16.70
N SER A 417 -1.89 33.98 -16.02
CA SER A 417 -1.20 34.00 -14.75
C SER A 417 -2.18 34.10 -13.57
N GLY A 418 -1.76 33.71 -12.36
CA GLY A 418 -2.58 33.78 -11.15
C GLY A 418 -3.63 32.69 -11.06
N LYS A 419 -4.49 32.74 -10.04
CA LYS A 419 -5.57 31.77 -9.80
C LYS A 419 -6.69 31.95 -10.81
N PHE A 420 -7.18 30.85 -11.39
CA PHE A 420 -8.27 30.88 -12.36
C PHE A 420 -9.61 31.14 -11.66
N PRO A 421 -10.42 32.09 -12.13
CA PRO A 421 -11.69 32.48 -11.52
C PRO A 421 -12.83 31.52 -11.90
N ALA A 422 -13.99 31.67 -11.25
CA ALA A 422 -15.19 30.87 -11.51
C ALA A 422 -15.60 30.88 -12.97
N MET A 423 -15.50 32.04 -13.65
CA MET A 423 -15.88 32.21 -15.06
C MET A 423 -15.10 31.24 -15.96
N PHE A 424 -13.82 30.99 -15.70
CA PHE A 424 -13.02 30.05 -16.47
C PHE A 424 -13.66 28.65 -16.44
N PHE A 425 -13.96 28.15 -15.25
CA PHE A 425 -14.52 26.79 -15.07
C PHE A 425 -15.95 26.65 -15.57
N ASN A 426 -16.70 27.75 -15.61
CA ASN A 426 -18.07 27.79 -16.15
C ASN A 426 -18.09 27.77 -17.67
N THR A 427 -17.00 28.18 -18.33
CA THR A 427 -16.91 28.31 -19.81
C THR A 427 -16.02 27.26 -20.45
N HIS A 428 -15.16 26.56 -19.68
CA HIS A 428 -14.23 25.53 -20.18
C HIS A 428 -14.60 24.16 -19.63
N LEU A 429 -14.63 23.17 -20.51
CA LEU A 429 -14.81 21.80 -20.13
C LEU A 429 -13.44 21.18 -19.75
N PRO A 430 -13.39 20.28 -18.77
CA PRO A 430 -12.18 19.53 -18.48
C PRO A 430 -11.81 18.62 -19.65
N VAL A 431 -10.53 18.56 -19.99
CA VAL A 431 -10.00 17.66 -21.02
C VAL A 431 -9.79 16.24 -20.48
N ALA A 432 -9.63 16.10 -19.16
CA ALA A 432 -9.59 14.85 -18.44
C ALA A 432 -10.08 15.06 -17.00
N ARG A 433 -10.50 14.00 -16.36
CA ARG A 433 -10.94 14.00 -14.96
C ARG A 433 -10.89 12.58 -14.39
N SER A 434 -10.93 12.45 -13.06
CA SER A 434 -11.23 11.17 -12.44
C SER A 434 -12.63 10.69 -12.85
N ASP A 435 -12.76 9.40 -13.17
CA ASP A 435 -14.04 8.81 -13.63
C ASP A 435 -15.15 9.05 -12.62
N LYS A 436 -14.85 8.82 -11.35
CA LYS A 436 -15.77 9.01 -10.24
C LYS A 436 -15.07 9.64 -9.04
N TYR A 437 -15.82 10.41 -8.26
CA TYR A 437 -15.39 10.80 -6.92
C TYR A 437 -15.55 9.59 -6.01
N MET A 438 -14.44 9.08 -5.47
CA MET A 438 -14.42 7.86 -4.71
C MET A 438 -14.12 8.13 -3.23
N ASN A 439 -14.86 7.46 -2.35
CA ASN A 439 -14.52 7.35 -0.94
C ASN A 439 -13.37 6.37 -0.77
N ALA A 440 -12.19 6.79 -1.17
CA ALA A 440 -10.97 5.98 -1.17
C ALA A 440 -9.80 6.78 -0.59
N ARG A 441 -8.79 6.07 -0.10
CA ARG A 441 -7.52 6.68 0.32
C ARG A 441 -6.88 7.45 -0.82
N GLU A 442 -6.98 6.93 -2.04
CA GLU A 442 -6.32 7.46 -3.23
C GLU A 442 -7.18 7.25 -4.47
N VAL A 443 -7.13 8.20 -5.39
CA VAL A 443 -7.73 8.14 -6.72
C VAL A 443 -6.61 8.34 -7.73
N ILE A 444 -6.48 7.40 -8.67
CA ILE A 444 -5.43 7.39 -9.68
C ILE A 444 -6.07 7.36 -11.06
N GLU A 445 -5.58 8.21 -11.96
CA GLU A 445 -5.96 8.20 -13.36
C GLU A 445 -4.73 8.25 -14.27
N PHE A 446 -4.77 7.44 -15.29
CA PHE A 446 -3.73 7.37 -16.29
C PHE A 446 -4.21 8.04 -17.57
N LEU A 447 -3.64 9.19 -17.87
CA LEU A 447 -4.11 10.12 -18.87
C LEU A 447 -3.20 10.14 -20.11
N MET A 448 -3.78 10.50 -21.24
CA MET A 448 -3.08 10.89 -22.47
C MET A 448 -3.28 12.40 -22.66
N LEU A 449 -2.23 13.18 -22.44
CA LEU A 449 -2.26 14.64 -22.65
C LEU A 449 -1.28 15.01 -23.77
N LYS A 450 -1.75 15.84 -24.71
CA LYS A 450 -0.91 16.43 -25.77
C LYS A 450 0.03 17.48 -25.17
N PRO A 451 1.13 17.85 -25.85
CA PRO A 451 1.94 18.99 -25.43
C PRO A 451 1.09 20.24 -25.23
N GLY A 452 1.26 20.92 -24.08
CA GLY A 452 0.43 22.05 -23.70
C GLY A 452 0.52 22.39 -22.22
N GLU A 453 -0.21 23.43 -21.83
CA GLU A 453 -0.29 23.89 -20.44
C GLU A 453 -1.63 23.46 -19.83
N TYR A 454 -1.57 22.81 -18.68
CA TYR A 454 -2.74 22.21 -18.02
C TYR A 454 -2.86 22.65 -16.57
N LEU A 455 -4.10 22.75 -16.13
CA LEU A 455 -4.48 23.04 -14.77
C LEU A 455 -5.12 21.80 -14.16
N ILE A 456 -4.52 21.24 -13.09
CA ILE A 456 -5.10 20.15 -12.31
C ILE A 456 -5.75 20.74 -11.06
N VAL A 457 -7.02 20.41 -10.84
CA VAL A 457 -7.83 20.90 -9.72
C VAL A 457 -8.31 19.71 -8.90
N PRO A 458 -7.58 19.34 -7.84
CA PRO A 458 -8.05 18.34 -6.88
C PRO A 458 -9.19 18.91 -6.04
N SER A 459 -10.21 18.11 -5.78
CA SER A 459 -11.37 18.54 -5.00
C SER A 459 -12.03 17.38 -4.25
N THR A 460 -12.79 17.73 -3.21
CA THR A 460 -13.76 16.85 -2.57
C THR A 460 -15.08 16.91 -3.34
N PHE A 461 -15.94 15.90 -3.19
CA PHE A 461 -17.26 15.92 -3.83
C PHE A 461 -18.16 17.02 -3.28
N LYS A 462 -18.24 17.10 -1.94
CA LYS A 462 -19.01 18.16 -1.27
C LYS A 462 -18.13 19.37 -0.98
N PRO A 463 -18.65 20.59 -1.03
CA PRO A 463 -17.93 21.76 -0.56
C PRO A 463 -17.79 21.76 0.97
N ASN A 464 -16.87 22.57 1.49
CA ASN A 464 -16.62 22.74 2.92
C ASN A 464 -16.15 21.49 3.69
N GLU A 465 -15.60 20.50 2.98
CA GLU A 465 -14.94 19.35 3.59
C GLU A 465 -13.44 19.63 3.76
N THR A 466 -12.98 19.63 5.03
CA THR A 466 -11.56 19.90 5.35
C THR A 466 -10.74 18.62 5.38
N ALA A 467 -9.69 18.55 4.57
CA ALA A 467 -8.69 17.47 4.60
C ALA A 467 -7.37 17.93 3.97
N SER A 468 -6.27 17.30 4.36
CA SER A 468 -4.98 17.41 3.67
C SER A 468 -4.87 16.34 2.59
N PHE A 469 -4.14 16.63 1.51
CA PHE A 469 -3.93 15.69 0.41
C PHE A 469 -2.51 15.77 -0.14
N ILE A 470 -2.15 14.75 -0.90
CA ILE A 470 -0.96 14.69 -1.75
C ILE A 470 -1.44 14.52 -3.18
N LEU A 471 -0.94 15.37 -4.06
CA LEU A 471 -1.09 15.23 -5.50
C LEU A 471 0.25 14.79 -6.07
N THR A 472 0.29 13.60 -6.66
CA THR A 472 1.48 13.07 -7.32
C THR A 472 1.25 13.00 -8.82
N ILE A 473 2.21 13.48 -9.59
CA ILE A 473 2.15 13.49 -11.04
C ILE A 473 3.39 12.76 -11.55
N HIS A 474 3.17 11.67 -12.25
CA HIS A 474 4.21 10.97 -12.98
C HIS A 474 4.05 11.27 -14.46
N SER A 475 5.13 11.66 -15.12
CA SER A 475 5.14 11.97 -16.55
C SER A 475 6.35 11.35 -17.22
N ARG A 476 6.19 10.93 -18.48
CA ARG A 476 7.29 10.45 -19.30
C ARG A 476 8.16 11.57 -19.88
N GLU A 477 7.58 12.73 -20.06
CA GLU A 477 8.22 13.92 -20.60
C GLU A 477 8.46 14.95 -19.50
N GLU A 478 9.33 15.92 -19.75
CA GLU A 478 9.53 16.99 -18.79
C GLU A 478 8.23 17.73 -18.54
N THR A 479 7.81 17.75 -17.28
CA THR A 479 6.76 18.65 -16.81
C THR A 479 7.41 19.76 -16.01
N CYS A 480 7.31 20.99 -16.49
CA CYS A 480 7.68 22.18 -15.72
C CYS A 480 6.43 22.66 -14.97
N CYS A 481 6.57 22.96 -13.68
CA CYS A 481 5.49 23.49 -12.83
C CYS A 481 5.76 24.94 -12.46
#